data_a96f1410a63681f14c2e85b5d16653f8
#
_entry.id   a96f1410a63681f14c2e85b5d16653f8
#
_cell.length_a   1.000
_cell.length_b   1.000
_cell.length_c   1.000
_cell.angle_alpha   90.00
_cell.angle_beta   90.00
_cell.angle_gamma   90.00
#
_symmetry.space_group_name_H-M   'P 1'
#
loop_
_entity.id
_entity.type
_entity.pdbx_description
1 polymer ?
#
loop_
_entity_poly.entity_id
_entity_poly.type
_entity_poly.pdbx_seq_one_letter_code
_entity_poly.pdbx_strand_id
1 'polypeptide(L)'
;MIPNIKRWLFVNLLITSFLTLTSCDNETQYTNYEPNYLASIDATNLPIGNRPMTMFEDTESPSKMYDKKDRWFRVNQPLQIIQKGKDSVQVSLYSPVGLADVKIYAKLPNYDKRFLIYHFTKIPAFHRSFHQIPLVAGKNDYLLETGNAVTIDKIDGFSSGAIEFSVESSDPLFAKFKKIKSSQLVQFNDAYHINELGKFLPMNPVLAKEAITMILNYSYALSHPMYYETFTNFDRYKQEQAALAGTAINGAINWHGNTDDVNGVYDYLTKAEIEQIYLNYVDNRSLYIAMVGGSSAWGGGPLASQWESGYITGHWTGEMSVWSHEYSHHTGFNHSSNLANSGEGGGQQEMLTHFYKYLIYLNDLPFTDPDILKGWTKTNYLTGTYKKPVFTISPKNPFLLKYKGAGKWN
;
A
#
# COMPACT_ATOMS: atom_id res chain seq x y z
N MET A 1 7.92 -21.57 -31.81
CA MET A 1 9.32 -21.80 -31.37
C MET A 1 9.57 -20.95 -30.13
N ILE A 2 9.51 -21.59 -28.98
CA ILE A 2 9.65 -20.93 -27.68
C ILE A 2 11.13 -20.87 -27.35
N PRO A 3 11.72 -19.70 -27.02
CA PRO A 3 13.11 -19.66 -26.61
C PRO A 3 13.24 -20.15 -25.16
N ASN A 4 14.16 -21.08 -24.95
CA ASN A 4 14.57 -21.69 -23.70
C ASN A 4 14.89 -20.63 -22.61
N ILE A 5 14.14 -20.66 -21.53
CA ILE A 5 14.49 -19.99 -20.29
C ILE A 5 15.52 -20.87 -19.55
N LYS A 6 16.76 -20.45 -19.56
CA LYS A 6 17.82 -21.07 -18.75
C LYS A 6 17.52 -20.86 -17.27
N ARG A 7 17.25 -21.96 -16.58
CA ARG A 7 17.20 -22.04 -15.12
C ARG A 7 18.60 -21.75 -14.55
N TRP A 8 18.73 -20.69 -13.79
CA TRP A 8 19.86 -20.50 -12.89
C TRP A 8 19.49 -21.08 -11.53
N LEU A 9 20.05 -22.24 -11.25
CA LEU A 9 20.11 -22.83 -9.92
C LEU A 9 21.21 -22.10 -9.14
N PHE A 10 20.85 -21.27 -8.17
CA PHE A 10 21.77 -20.82 -7.14
C PHE A 10 21.81 -21.86 -6.03
N VAL A 11 22.93 -22.59 -6.00
CA VAL A 11 23.29 -23.43 -4.88
C VAL A 11 23.83 -22.50 -3.78
N ASN A 12 23.06 -22.30 -2.73
CA ASN A 12 23.55 -21.64 -1.51
C ASN A 12 24.42 -22.63 -0.73
N LEU A 13 25.73 -22.42 -0.79
CA LEU A 13 26.70 -23.08 0.05
C LEU A 13 26.63 -22.44 1.44
N LEU A 14 26.00 -23.13 2.39
CA LEU A 14 26.03 -22.76 3.81
C LEU A 14 27.43 -23.08 4.34
N ILE A 15 28.28 -22.06 4.52
CA ILE A 15 29.50 -22.16 5.35
C ILE A 15 29.08 -21.81 6.77
N THR A 16 28.85 -22.83 7.58
CA THR A 16 28.72 -22.73 9.03
C THR A 16 30.11 -22.60 9.65
N SER A 17 30.59 -21.39 9.85
CA SER A 17 31.71 -21.13 10.75
C SER A 17 31.15 -20.95 12.17
N PHE A 18 31.33 -21.98 12.98
CA PHE A 18 31.15 -21.89 14.42
C PHE A 18 32.26 -21.00 14.99
N LEU A 19 31.97 -19.74 15.22
CA LEU A 19 32.69 -18.90 16.14
C LEU A 19 31.99 -18.99 17.50
N THR A 20 32.56 -19.77 18.41
CA THR A 20 32.21 -19.71 19.83
C THR A 20 32.68 -18.38 20.37
N LEU A 21 31.79 -17.39 20.31
CA LEU A 21 31.92 -16.17 21.09
C LEU A 21 31.49 -16.51 22.52
N THR A 22 32.46 -16.51 23.43
CA THR A 22 32.19 -16.47 24.85
C THR A 22 31.37 -15.21 25.13
N SER A 23 30.07 -15.41 25.34
CA SER A 23 29.14 -14.40 25.84
C SER A 23 29.68 -13.99 27.22
N CYS A 24 30.12 -12.73 27.34
CA CYS A 24 30.12 -12.09 28.62
C CYS A 24 28.66 -11.90 28.99
N ASP A 25 28.14 -12.74 29.85
CA ASP A 25 26.84 -12.56 30.50
C ASP A 25 26.89 -11.33 31.38
N ASN A 26 26.67 -10.16 30.77
CA ASN A 26 26.15 -9.04 31.52
C ASN A 26 24.68 -9.37 31.79
N GLU A 27 24.42 -10.05 32.88
CA GLU A 27 23.06 -10.15 33.44
C GLU A 27 22.50 -8.75 33.59
N THR A 28 21.73 -8.32 32.60
CA THR A 28 20.96 -7.09 32.67
C THR A 28 19.94 -7.30 33.78
N GLN A 29 20.10 -6.59 34.90
CA GLN A 29 19.12 -6.60 35.99
C GLN A 29 17.83 -5.98 35.43
N TYR A 30 16.84 -6.83 35.16
CA TYR A 30 15.49 -6.40 34.83
C TYR A 30 14.83 -5.90 36.11
N THR A 31 14.57 -4.61 36.19
CA THR A 31 13.79 -4.01 37.28
C THR A 31 12.35 -3.79 36.80
N ASN A 32 11.37 -4.08 37.65
CA ASN A 32 9.98 -3.66 37.43
C ASN A 32 9.92 -2.13 37.64
N TYR A 33 10.21 -1.37 36.59
CA TYR A 33 10.29 0.07 36.63
C TYR A 33 9.23 0.65 35.71
N GLU A 34 8.41 1.57 36.21
CA GLU A 34 7.58 2.41 35.34
C GLU A 34 8.43 3.56 34.81
N PRO A 35 8.80 3.55 33.55
CA PRO A 35 9.78 4.48 33.03
C PRO A 35 9.15 5.83 32.71
N ASN A 36 9.65 6.88 33.34
CA ASN A 36 9.32 8.29 33.01
C ASN A 36 9.75 8.70 31.59
N TYR A 37 10.59 7.94 30.94
CA TYR A 37 11.12 8.24 29.60
C TYR A 37 10.16 7.89 28.45
N LEU A 38 9.11 7.15 28.73
CA LEU A 38 8.04 6.84 27.78
C LEU A 38 6.98 7.95 27.74
N ALA A 39 7.39 9.19 28.02
CA ALA A 39 6.51 10.31 27.74
C ALA A 39 5.99 10.18 26.31
N SER A 40 4.68 9.99 26.16
CA SER A 40 4.03 9.96 24.86
C SER A 40 4.42 11.22 24.09
N ILE A 41 5.01 11.03 22.91
CA ILE A 41 5.38 12.14 22.05
C ILE A 41 4.16 12.50 21.23
N ASP A 42 3.55 13.64 21.50
CA ASP A 42 2.66 14.28 20.55
C ASP A 42 3.53 14.91 19.45
N ALA A 43 3.44 14.36 18.24
CA ALA A 43 4.23 14.82 17.10
C ALA A 43 3.97 16.30 16.74
N THR A 44 2.87 16.90 17.22
CA THR A 44 2.56 18.31 17.02
C THR A 44 3.35 19.25 17.90
N ASN A 45 3.91 18.76 19.01
CA ASN A 45 4.60 19.53 20.04
C ASN A 45 6.13 19.36 20.06
N LEU A 46 6.72 18.90 18.97
CA LEU A 46 8.16 18.71 18.86
C LEU A 46 8.94 20.02 18.86
N PRO A 47 10.21 20.02 19.36
CA PRO A 47 11.08 21.19 19.29
C PRO A 47 11.24 21.74 17.87
N ILE A 48 11.54 23.04 17.74
CA ILE A 48 11.60 23.74 16.45
C ILE A 48 12.50 23.06 15.42
N GLY A 49 13.61 22.45 15.82
CA GLY A 49 14.52 21.70 14.93
C GLY A 49 13.92 20.38 14.38
N ASN A 50 12.86 19.89 15.01
CA ASN A 50 12.18 18.64 14.67
C ASN A 50 10.69 18.87 14.39
N ARG A 51 10.33 20.07 13.92
CA ARG A 51 8.92 20.37 13.62
C ARG A 51 8.35 19.36 12.65
N PRO A 52 7.16 18.82 12.94
CA PRO A 52 6.43 18.03 11.99
C PRO A 52 6.21 18.81 10.70
N MET A 53 6.40 18.14 9.59
CA MET A 53 6.10 18.67 8.27
C MET A 53 4.86 17.95 7.75
N THR A 54 3.89 18.71 7.27
CA THR A 54 2.80 18.15 6.49
C THR A 54 3.28 17.96 5.06
N MET A 55 3.14 16.75 4.54
CA MET A 55 3.45 16.45 3.14
C MET A 55 2.22 16.70 2.28
N PHE A 56 2.43 17.00 1.01
CA PHE A 56 1.37 17.23 0.03
C PHE A 56 0.46 18.42 0.38
N GLU A 57 1.07 19.49 0.92
CA GLU A 57 0.36 20.75 1.10
C GLU A 57 -0.12 21.28 -0.26
N ASP A 58 -1.35 21.83 -0.31
CA ASP A 58 -1.94 22.34 -1.55
C ASP A 58 -1.11 23.43 -2.24
N THR A 59 -0.23 24.08 -1.48
CA THR A 59 0.71 25.11 -1.96
C THR A 59 2.03 24.56 -2.46
N GLU A 60 2.27 23.26 -2.32
CA GLU A 60 3.51 22.64 -2.83
C GLU A 60 3.54 22.70 -4.35
N SER A 61 4.73 22.96 -4.90
CA SER A 61 4.94 22.87 -6.35
C SER A 61 4.70 21.45 -6.85
N PRO A 62 4.09 21.25 -8.03
CA PRO A 62 3.97 19.94 -8.67
C PRO A 62 5.32 19.20 -8.79
N SER A 63 6.43 19.92 -8.99
CA SER A 63 7.77 19.33 -9.04
C SER A 63 8.18 18.60 -7.75
N LYS A 64 7.60 18.98 -6.62
CA LYS A 64 7.83 18.30 -5.34
C LYS A 64 7.27 16.88 -5.33
N MET A 65 6.25 16.60 -6.12
CA MET A 65 5.63 15.26 -6.21
C MET A 65 6.62 14.24 -6.81
N TYR A 66 7.55 14.70 -7.63
CA TYR A 66 8.55 13.86 -8.28
C TYR A 66 9.82 13.65 -7.45
N ASP A 67 9.90 14.25 -6.26
CA ASP A 67 11.04 14.08 -5.38
C ASP A 67 11.11 12.63 -4.86
N LYS A 68 12.02 11.88 -5.45
CA LYS A 68 12.20 10.45 -5.17
C LYS A 68 12.43 10.14 -3.70
N LYS A 69 13.16 11.00 -2.99
CA LYS A 69 13.50 10.77 -1.59
C LYS A 69 12.34 11.07 -0.64
N ASP A 70 11.48 11.99 -1.05
CA ASP A 70 10.51 12.60 -0.16
C ASP A 70 9.07 12.15 -0.41
N ARG A 71 8.77 11.58 -1.58
CA ARG A 71 7.39 11.24 -1.96
C ARG A 71 7.17 9.78 -2.31
N TRP A 72 8.21 8.95 -2.28
CA TRP A 72 8.07 7.52 -2.52
C TRP A 72 7.70 6.77 -1.25
N PHE A 73 6.82 5.80 -1.38
CA PHE A 73 6.45 4.94 -0.26
C PHE A 73 6.07 3.54 -0.72
N ARG A 74 6.16 2.56 0.18
CA ARG A 74 5.64 1.21 -0.05
C ARG A 74 4.21 1.09 0.45
N VAL A 75 3.34 0.48 -0.36
CA VAL A 75 1.90 0.37 -0.04
C VAL A 75 1.63 -0.44 1.22
N ASN A 76 2.45 -1.43 1.54
CA ASN A 76 2.35 -2.21 2.79
C ASN A 76 3.03 -1.54 3.99
N GLN A 77 3.65 -0.41 3.79
CA GLN A 77 4.35 0.37 4.82
C GLN A 77 3.99 1.86 4.69
N PRO A 78 2.71 2.24 4.78
CA PRO A 78 2.33 3.65 4.71
C PRO A 78 2.88 4.46 5.89
N LEU A 79 3.17 3.84 7.02
CA LEU A 79 4.00 4.39 8.08
C LEU A 79 5.43 3.87 7.92
N GLN A 80 6.35 4.77 7.62
CA GLN A 80 7.76 4.47 7.40
C GLN A 80 8.62 5.04 8.52
N ILE A 81 9.48 4.19 9.07
CA ILE A 81 10.49 4.54 10.06
C ILE A 81 11.85 4.27 9.42
N ILE A 82 12.60 5.32 9.17
CA ILE A 82 13.85 5.24 8.42
C ILE A 82 14.98 5.91 9.21
N GLN A 83 16.05 5.16 9.49
CA GLN A 83 17.27 5.74 10.06
C GLN A 83 17.86 6.77 9.10
N LYS A 84 18.15 7.95 9.59
CA LYS A 84 18.81 9.04 8.88
C LYS A 84 20.13 9.40 9.57
N GLY A 85 21.23 9.11 8.89
CA GLY A 85 22.55 9.31 9.50
C GLY A 85 22.81 8.39 10.69
N LYS A 86 23.61 8.88 11.64
CA LYS A 86 24.09 8.09 12.79
C LYS A 86 23.18 8.19 14.03
N ASP A 87 22.34 9.20 14.10
CA ASP A 87 21.70 9.65 15.34
C ASP A 87 20.22 10.00 15.20
N SER A 88 19.66 9.90 14.01
CA SER A 88 18.32 10.40 13.73
C SER A 88 17.44 9.37 13.04
N VAL A 89 16.14 9.49 13.27
CA VAL A 89 15.07 8.69 12.65
C VAL A 89 14.08 9.62 11.97
N GLN A 90 13.71 9.29 10.73
CA GLN A 90 12.59 9.91 10.04
C GLN A 90 11.34 9.04 10.24
N VAL A 91 10.25 9.66 10.68
CA VAL A 91 8.92 9.09 10.74
C VAL A 91 8.08 9.74 9.66
N SER A 92 7.50 8.94 8.77
CA SER A 92 6.65 9.45 7.67
C SER A 92 5.38 8.63 7.56
N LEU A 93 4.22 9.29 7.49
CA LEU A 93 2.91 8.66 7.31
C LEU A 93 2.28 9.09 6.00
N TYR A 94 2.14 8.16 5.07
CA TYR A 94 1.46 8.34 3.78
C TYR A 94 0.01 7.85 3.91
N SER A 95 -0.81 8.62 4.59
CA SER A 95 -2.21 8.27 4.84
C SER A 95 -3.03 9.55 5.00
N PRO A 96 -4.26 9.62 4.45
CA PRO A 96 -5.17 10.75 4.64
C PRO A 96 -5.72 10.84 6.06
N VAL A 97 -5.53 9.80 6.86
CA VAL A 97 -5.92 9.75 8.29
C VAL A 97 -4.68 9.54 9.12
N GLY A 98 -4.57 10.24 10.25
CA GLY A 98 -3.53 10.04 11.23
C GLY A 98 -3.66 8.69 11.93
N LEU A 99 -2.61 8.28 12.61
CA LEU A 99 -2.58 7.08 13.45
C LEU A 99 -2.46 7.46 14.92
N ALA A 100 -3.18 6.74 15.77
CA ALA A 100 -3.10 6.87 17.21
C ALA A 100 -2.26 5.75 17.84
N ASP A 101 -1.75 6.00 19.05
CA ASP A 101 -1.04 5.02 19.89
C ASP A 101 0.03 4.24 19.13
N VAL A 102 0.98 4.95 18.52
CA VAL A 102 2.06 4.34 17.73
C VAL A 102 3.31 4.17 18.58
N LYS A 103 3.70 2.93 18.80
CA LYS A 103 4.91 2.53 19.51
C LYS A 103 5.98 2.06 18.53
N ILE A 104 7.17 2.64 18.60
CA ILE A 104 8.30 2.29 17.76
C ILE A 104 9.35 1.62 18.64
N TYR A 105 9.66 0.38 18.28
CA TYR A 105 10.68 -0.42 18.92
C TYR A 105 11.95 -0.48 18.07
N ALA A 106 13.09 -0.54 18.73
CA ALA A 106 14.38 -0.76 18.10
C ALA A 106 14.98 -2.09 18.55
N LYS A 107 15.58 -2.81 17.60
CA LYS A 107 16.45 -3.94 17.86
C LYS A 107 17.87 -3.58 17.43
N LEU A 108 18.82 -3.73 18.35
CA LEU A 108 20.23 -3.52 18.07
C LEU A 108 20.92 -4.84 17.75
N PRO A 109 22.03 -4.83 16.97
CA PRO A 109 22.74 -6.05 16.59
C PRO A 109 23.19 -6.96 17.76
N ASN A 110 23.46 -6.34 18.92
CA ASN A 110 23.96 -7.05 20.10
C ASN A 110 22.88 -7.34 21.16
N TYR A 111 21.60 -7.14 20.82
CA TYR A 111 20.48 -7.36 21.75
C TYR A 111 19.46 -8.30 21.11
N ASP A 112 19.05 -9.31 21.83
CA ASP A 112 18.07 -10.28 21.34
C ASP A 112 16.64 -9.74 21.35
N LYS A 113 16.39 -8.72 22.18
CA LYS A 113 15.05 -8.15 22.38
C LYS A 113 14.96 -6.74 21.83
N ARG A 114 13.74 -6.39 21.47
CA ARG A 114 13.38 -5.03 21.03
C ARG A 114 13.00 -4.20 22.24
N PHE A 115 13.35 -2.92 22.24
CA PHE A 115 13.00 -1.96 23.26
C PHE A 115 12.34 -0.72 22.67
N LEU A 116 11.39 -0.18 23.40
CA LEU A 116 10.57 0.97 23.00
C LEU A 116 11.44 2.24 23.01
N ILE A 117 11.54 2.90 21.84
CA ILE A 117 12.31 4.14 21.70
C ILE A 117 11.42 5.37 21.53
N TYR A 118 10.19 5.19 20.99
CA TYR A 118 9.21 6.27 20.85
C TYR A 118 7.81 5.75 21.10
N HIS A 119 6.97 6.57 21.72
CA HIS A 119 5.53 6.39 21.80
C HIS A 119 4.83 7.67 21.37
N PHE A 120 4.18 7.64 20.21
CA PHE A 120 3.39 8.74 19.69
C PHE A 120 1.93 8.51 20.06
N THR A 121 1.32 9.44 20.80
CA THR A 121 -0.13 9.40 21.04
C THR A 121 -0.89 9.58 19.75
N LYS A 122 -0.34 10.39 18.82
CA LYS A 122 -0.90 10.62 17.50
C LYS A 122 0.18 11.00 16.50
N ILE A 123 0.13 10.39 15.33
CA ILE A 123 0.85 10.84 14.13
C ILE A 123 -0.19 11.43 13.18
N PRO A 124 -0.10 12.72 12.80
CA PRO A 124 -1.05 13.36 11.89
C PRO A 124 -1.06 12.72 10.49
N ALA A 125 -2.11 12.96 9.72
CA ALA A 125 -2.19 12.57 8.32
C ALA A 125 -1.09 13.25 7.48
N PHE A 126 -0.58 12.55 6.47
CA PHE A 126 0.46 13.03 5.55
C PHE A 126 1.63 13.72 6.26
N HIS A 127 2.11 13.06 7.32
CA HIS A 127 3.07 13.61 8.26
C HIS A 127 4.50 13.16 7.96
N ARG A 128 5.47 14.04 8.26
CA ARG A 128 6.89 13.72 8.36
C ARG A 128 7.52 14.46 9.53
N SER A 129 8.34 13.74 10.28
CA SER A 129 9.15 14.33 11.35
C SER A 129 10.49 13.63 11.47
N PHE A 130 11.43 14.32 12.10
CA PHE A 130 12.76 13.81 12.41
C PHE A 130 12.96 13.86 13.92
N HIS A 131 13.49 12.78 14.46
CA HIS A 131 13.70 12.61 15.89
C HIS A 131 15.12 12.13 16.14
N GLN A 132 15.75 12.64 17.21
CA GLN A 132 17.00 12.08 17.69
C GLN A 132 16.74 10.67 18.23
N ILE A 133 17.60 9.71 17.90
CA ILE A 133 17.56 8.38 18.50
C ILE A 133 17.92 8.53 19.98
N PRO A 134 17.06 8.14 20.94
CA PRO A 134 17.30 8.36 22.37
C PRO A 134 18.62 7.75 22.86
N LEU A 135 19.01 6.62 22.27
CA LEU A 135 20.26 5.89 22.57
C LEU A 135 21.54 6.71 22.39
N VAL A 136 21.53 7.72 21.51
CA VAL A 136 22.69 8.60 21.30
C VAL A 136 22.63 9.84 22.18
N ALA A 137 21.48 10.15 22.77
CA ALA A 137 21.32 11.30 23.65
C ALA A 137 21.97 11.11 25.03
N GLY A 138 21.91 9.89 25.57
CA GLY A 138 22.47 9.60 26.88
C GLY A 138 22.12 8.18 27.34
N LYS A 139 22.56 7.89 28.60
CA LYS A 139 22.14 6.68 29.30
C LYS A 139 20.67 6.80 29.67
N ASN A 140 19.88 5.80 29.32
CA ASN A 140 18.44 5.76 29.59
C ASN A 140 17.96 4.33 29.90
N ASP A 141 16.83 4.26 30.57
CA ASP A 141 16.08 3.03 30.74
C ASP A 141 15.07 2.87 29.60
N TYR A 142 14.90 1.68 29.08
CA TYR A 142 13.99 1.37 27.98
C TYR A 142 13.06 0.23 28.36
N LEU A 143 11.79 0.34 27.98
CA LEU A 143 10.83 -0.74 28.13
C LEU A 143 11.04 -1.77 27.02
N LEU A 144 11.23 -3.02 27.39
CA LEU A 144 11.27 -4.12 26.44
C LEU A 144 9.86 -4.48 25.96
N GLU A 145 9.76 -5.12 24.79
CA GLU A 145 8.52 -5.69 24.26
C GLU A 145 7.87 -6.70 25.23
N THR A 146 8.63 -7.25 26.16
CA THR A 146 8.15 -8.17 27.23
C THR A 146 7.55 -7.45 28.45
N GLY A 147 7.58 -6.13 28.50
CA GLY A 147 7.12 -5.33 29.63
C GLY A 147 8.18 -5.07 30.70
N ASN A 148 9.37 -5.67 30.62
CA ASN A 148 10.50 -5.41 31.53
C ASN A 148 11.29 -4.18 31.07
N ALA A 149 12.00 -3.54 31.98
CA ALA A 149 12.93 -2.44 31.64
C ALA A 149 14.37 -2.93 31.50
N VAL A 150 15.16 -2.22 30.70
CA VAL A 150 16.61 -2.40 30.54
C VAL A 150 17.29 -1.04 30.48
N THR A 151 18.38 -0.89 31.23
CA THR A 151 19.22 0.31 31.15
C THR A 151 20.26 0.14 30.06
N ILE A 152 20.34 1.11 29.14
CA ILE A 152 21.32 1.11 28.05
C ILE A 152 22.16 2.38 28.19
N ASP A 153 23.47 2.20 28.18
CA ASP A 153 24.41 3.33 28.17
C ASP A 153 24.37 4.06 26.84
N LYS A 154 24.87 5.32 26.86
CA LYS A 154 24.99 6.13 25.67
C LYS A 154 25.78 5.40 24.57
N ILE A 155 25.27 5.46 23.34
CA ILE A 155 25.93 4.97 22.15
C ILE A 155 26.35 6.14 21.27
N ASP A 156 27.57 6.14 20.73
CA ASP A 156 28.12 7.26 19.94
C ASP A 156 27.50 7.42 18.54
N GLY A 157 26.57 6.56 18.19
CA GLY A 157 25.84 6.56 16.93
C GLY A 157 25.85 5.20 16.25
N PHE A 158 25.11 5.10 15.16
CA PHE A 158 24.88 3.84 14.47
C PHE A 158 25.32 3.92 13.01
N SER A 159 25.86 2.86 12.48
CA SER A 159 26.02 2.71 11.04
C SER A 159 24.64 2.63 10.37
N SER A 160 24.58 2.99 9.10
CA SER A 160 23.33 2.94 8.34
C SER A 160 22.77 1.50 8.32
N GLY A 161 21.49 1.37 8.68
CA GLY A 161 20.82 0.07 8.73
C GLY A 161 21.19 -0.82 9.91
N ALA A 162 21.94 -0.32 10.90
CA ALA A 162 22.31 -1.09 12.08
C ALA A 162 21.13 -1.31 13.05
N ILE A 163 20.09 -0.50 12.97
CA ILE A 163 18.91 -0.61 13.81
C ILE A 163 17.75 -1.18 12.99
N GLU A 164 17.18 -2.25 13.49
CA GLU A 164 15.91 -2.78 12.97
C GLU A 164 14.76 -2.15 13.74
N PHE A 165 13.89 -1.45 13.03
CA PHE A 165 12.69 -0.84 13.62
C PHE A 165 11.48 -1.74 13.43
N SER A 166 10.62 -1.79 14.44
CA SER A 166 9.28 -2.37 14.34
C SER A 166 8.26 -1.43 14.97
N VAL A 167 7.02 -1.54 14.51
CA VAL A 167 5.94 -0.65 14.91
C VAL A 167 4.77 -1.48 15.44
N GLU A 168 4.20 -1.01 16.54
CA GLU A 168 2.94 -1.48 17.08
C GLU A 168 1.99 -0.30 17.25
N SER A 169 0.70 -0.55 17.09
CA SER A 169 -0.35 0.44 17.34
C SER A 169 -1.66 -0.29 17.60
N SER A 170 -2.44 0.24 18.51
CA SER A 170 -3.82 -0.21 18.76
C SER A 170 -4.83 0.40 17.79
N ASP A 171 -4.39 1.30 16.90
CA ASP A 171 -5.26 1.94 15.92
C ASP A 171 -5.81 0.91 14.90
N PRO A 172 -7.15 0.80 14.75
CA PRO A 172 -7.76 -0.13 13.79
C PRO A 172 -7.29 0.10 12.34
N LEU A 173 -6.95 1.33 11.96
CA LEU A 173 -6.41 1.62 10.64
C LEU A 173 -5.04 0.98 10.44
N PHE A 174 -4.19 1.00 11.48
CA PHE A 174 -2.88 0.34 11.42
C PHE A 174 -3.03 -1.19 11.23
N ALA A 175 -4.02 -1.81 11.87
CA ALA A 175 -4.33 -3.22 11.65
C ALA A 175 -4.72 -3.49 10.19
N LYS A 176 -5.46 -2.59 9.52
CA LYS A 176 -5.76 -2.70 8.09
C LYS A 176 -4.50 -2.56 7.23
N PHE A 177 -3.59 -1.64 7.55
CA PHE A 177 -2.32 -1.52 6.83
C PHE A 177 -1.47 -2.79 6.89
N LYS A 178 -1.43 -3.45 8.04
CA LYS A 178 -0.71 -4.73 8.20
C LYS A 178 -1.27 -5.88 7.35
N LYS A 179 -2.49 -5.78 6.88
CA LYS A 179 -3.12 -6.77 5.99
C LYS A 179 -2.75 -6.58 4.52
N ILE A 180 -2.21 -5.42 4.14
CA ILE A 180 -1.75 -5.18 2.76
C ILE A 180 -0.52 -6.02 2.47
N LYS A 181 -0.65 -6.97 1.56
CA LYS A 181 0.44 -7.86 1.12
C LYS A 181 1.30 -7.25 0.02
N SER A 182 0.71 -6.38 -0.80
CA SER A 182 1.43 -5.72 -1.89
C SER A 182 2.55 -4.86 -1.34
N SER A 183 3.78 -5.10 -1.81
CA SER A 183 4.99 -4.36 -1.40
C SER A 183 5.44 -3.34 -2.44
N GLN A 184 4.54 -2.96 -3.35
CA GLN A 184 4.86 -2.04 -4.44
C GLN A 184 5.37 -0.70 -3.93
N LEU A 185 6.43 -0.21 -4.58
CA LEU A 185 6.98 1.10 -4.35
C LEU A 185 6.26 2.12 -5.22
N VAL A 186 5.39 2.92 -4.62
CA VAL A 186 4.67 4.01 -5.29
C VAL A 186 5.60 5.18 -5.52
N GLN A 187 5.57 5.69 -6.75
CA GLN A 187 6.35 6.82 -7.22
C GLN A 187 5.46 7.69 -8.11
N PHE A 188 5.44 8.99 -7.85
CA PHE A 188 4.81 9.90 -8.80
C PHE A 188 5.77 10.10 -9.98
N ASN A 189 5.29 9.80 -11.18
CA ASN A 189 6.12 9.86 -12.37
C ASN A 189 6.01 11.23 -13.03
N ASP A 190 7.15 11.73 -13.46
CA ASP A 190 7.29 12.96 -14.23
C ASP A 190 6.98 12.73 -15.72
N ALA A 191 5.96 11.92 -16.02
CA ALA A 191 5.53 11.66 -17.39
C ALA A 191 5.11 12.94 -18.14
N TYR A 192 4.74 13.99 -17.42
CA TYR A 192 4.44 15.29 -17.98
C TYR A 192 5.66 15.92 -18.69
N HIS A 193 6.83 15.83 -18.09
CA HIS A 193 8.08 16.37 -18.69
C HIS A 193 8.65 15.49 -19.80
N ILE A 194 8.27 14.21 -19.82
CA ILE A 194 8.67 13.24 -20.88
C ILE A 194 7.53 13.07 -21.90
N ASN A 195 6.65 14.05 -22.01
CA ASN A 195 5.38 13.92 -22.70
C ASN A 195 5.50 14.01 -24.22
N GLU A 196 6.04 12.99 -24.84
CA GLU A 196 6.07 12.87 -26.32
C GLU A 196 4.66 12.79 -26.95
N LEU A 197 3.64 12.44 -26.16
CA LEU A 197 2.28 12.17 -26.62
C LEU A 197 1.27 13.29 -26.31
N GLY A 198 1.66 14.34 -25.59
CA GLY A 198 0.75 15.42 -25.20
C GLY A 198 -0.39 14.98 -24.27
N LYS A 199 -0.29 13.82 -23.63
CA LYS A 199 -1.38 13.19 -22.85
C LYS A 199 -1.31 13.46 -21.36
N PHE A 200 -0.12 13.70 -20.83
CA PHE A 200 0.11 13.79 -19.40
C PHE A 200 0.02 15.23 -18.89
N LEU A 201 -0.47 15.37 -17.68
CA LEU A 201 -0.56 16.62 -16.93
C LEU A 201 0.30 16.53 -15.67
N PRO A 202 0.75 17.68 -15.12
CA PRO A 202 1.52 17.67 -13.88
C PRO A 202 0.71 17.11 -12.74
N MET A 203 1.28 16.15 -12.00
CA MET A 203 0.72 15.70 -10.73
C MET A 203 0.80 16.85 -9.72
N ASN A 204 -0.31 17.18 -9.09
CA ASN A 204 -0.37 18.17 -8.03
C ASN A 204 -0.61 17.52 -6.65
N PRO A 205 -0.41 18.24 -5.54
CA PRO A 205 -0.57 17.67 -4.20
C PRO A 205 -1.97 17.12 -3.91
N VAL A 206 -3.01 17.74 -4.44
CA VAL A 206 -4.40 17.31 -4.23
C VAL A 206 -4.62 15.93 -4.85
N LEU A 207 -4.22 15.78 -6.12
CA LEU A 207 -4.33 14.51 -6.82
C LEU A 207 -3.40 13.45 -6.25
N ALA A 208 -2.23 13.83 -5.76
CA ALA A 208 -1.34 12.91 -5.07
C ALA A 208 -1.98 12.32 -3.81
N LYS A 209 -2.70 13.14 -3.02
CA LYS A 209 -3.45 12.66 -1.84
C LYS A 209 -4.57 11.71 -2.23
N GLU A 210 -5.34 12.02 -3.27
CA GLU A 210 -6.38 11.14 -3.79
C GLU A 210 -5.79 9.82 -4.32
N ALA A 211 -4.71 9.90 -5.09
CA ALA A 211 -4.03 8.72 -5.60
C ALA A 211 -3.49 7.81 -4.48
N ILE A 212 -2.86 8.38 -3.45
CA ILE A 212 -2.40 7.63 -2.28
C ILE A 212 -3.56 6.92 -1.60
N THR A 213 -4.66 7.62 -1.37
CA THR A 213 -5.86 7.08 -0.73
C THR A 213 -6.44 5.92 -1.54
N MET A 214 -6.57 6.12 -2.85
CA MET A 214 -7.05 5.10 -3.79
C MET A 214 -6.15 3.86 -3.81
N ILE A 215 -4.83 4.06 -3.91
CA ILE A 215 -3.87 2.96 -4.03
C ILE A 215 -3.83 2.11 -2.76
N LEU A 216 -3.90 2.74 -1.59
CA LEU A 216 -3.96 2.00 -0.33
C LEU A 216 -5.24 1.18 -0.22
N ASN A 217 -6.39 1.73 -0.59
CA ASN A 217 -7.64 1.00 -0.66
C ASN A 217 -7.57 -0.16 -1.68
N TYR A 218 -7.04 0.12 -2.87
CA TYR A 218 -6.89 -0.88 -3.93
C TYR A 218 -5.97 -2.03 -3.51
N SER A 219 -4.81 -1.71 -2.94
CA SER A 219 -3.84 -2.70 -2.47
C SER A 219 -4.40 -3.56 -1.32
N TYR A 220 -5.22 -2.96 -0.46
CA TYR A 220 -5.97 -3.69 0.55
C TYR A 220 -6.98 -4.65 -0.09
N ALA A 221 -7.76 -4.19 -1.06
CA ALA A 221 -8.72 -5.04 -1.78
C ALA A 221 -8.04 -6.21 -2.49
N LEU A 222 -6.92 -5.96 -3.20
CA LEU A 222 -6.15 -7.03 -3.84
C LEU A 222 -5.60 -8.05 -2.83
N SER A 223 -5.26 -7.61 -1.64
CA SER A 223 -4.69 -8.46 -0.57
C SER A 223 -5.75 -9.27 0.18
N HIS A 224 -7.03 -8.94 -0.01
CA HIS A 224 -8.13 -9.55 0.73
C HIS A 224 -8.31 -11.03 0.37
N PRO A 225 -8.49 -11.94 1.36
CA PRO A 225 -8.65 -13.38 1.10
C PRO A 225 -9.79 -13.71 0.13
N MET A 226 -10.92 -12.99 0.21
CA MET A 226 -12.05 -13.19 -0.72
C MET A 226 -11.70 -12.80 -2.15
N TYR A 227 -10.85 -11.79 -2.36
CA TYR A 227 -10.37 -11.44 -3.69
C TYR A 227 -9.49 -12.56 -4.24
N TYR A 228 -8.53 -13.04 -3.44
CA TYR A 228 -7.67 -14.17 -3.81
C TYR A 228 -8.50 -15.40 -4.19
N GLU A 229 -9.45 -15.80 -3.33
CA GLU A 229 -10.35 -16.94 -3.59
C GLU A 229 -11.10 -16.75 -4.90
N THR A 230 -11.69 -15.56 -5.11
CA THR A 230 -12.49 -15.29 -6.31
C THR A 230 -11.63 -15.23 -7.56
N PHE A 231 -10.46 -14.60 -7.48
CA PHE A 231 -9.51 -14.49 -8.58
C PHE A 231 -8.99 -15.88 -9.01
N THR A 232 -8.63 -16.72 -8.05
CA THR A 232 -8.08 -18.06 -8.34
C THR A 232 -9.16 -19.09 -8.73
N ASN A 233 -10.45 -18.77 -8.57
CA ASN A 233 -11.59 -19.59 -9.00
C ASN A 233 -12.54 -18.73 -9.83
N PHE A 234 -12.02 -18.05 -10.83
CA PHE A 234 -12.79 -17.10 -11.65
C PHE A 234 -13.91 -17.78 -12.48
N ASP A 235 -13.67 -18.99 -12.96
CA ASP A 235 -14.66 -19.82 -13.63
C ASP A 235 -15.91 -20.04 -12.76
N ARG A 236 -15.70 -20.40 -11.50
CA ARG A 236 -16.77 -20.55 -10.51
C ARG A 236 -17.49 -19.22 -10.25
N TYR A 237 -16.73 -18.13 -10.10
CA TYR A 237 -17.32 -16.79 -9.90
C TYR A 237 -18.25 -16.43 -11.08
N LYS A 238 -17.83 -16.69 -12.31
CA LYS A 238 -18.63 -16.40 -13.50
C LYS A 238 -19.88 -17.28 -13.58
N GLN A 239 -19.77 -18.57 -13.26
CA GLN A 239 -20.92 -19.47 -13.18
C GLN A 239 -21.95 -19.01 -12.13
N GLU A 240 -21.50 -18.65 -10.94
CA GLU A 240 -22.35 -18.11 -9.88
C GLU A 240 -23.02 -16.81 -10.31
N GLN A 241 -22.27 -15.89 -10.96
CA GLN A 241 -22.81 -14.62 -11.48
C GLN A 241 -23.90 -14.86 -12.53
N ALA A 242 -23.70 -15.77 -13.46
CA ALA A 242 -24.68 -16.11 -14.48
C ALA A 242 -25.93 -16.76 -13.89
N ALA A 243 -25.77 -17.68 -12.95
CA ALA A 243 -26.90 -18.29 -12.24
C ALA A 243 -27.74 -17.24 -11.48
N LEU A 244 -27.11 -16.27 -10.85
CA LEU A 244 -27.79 -15.14 -10.18
C LEU A 244 -28.53 -14.23 -11.19
N ALA A 245 -28.01 -14.10 -12.41
CA ALA A 245 -28.65 -13.36 -13.49
C ALA A 245 -29.76 -14.16 -14.21
N GLY A 246 -29.90 -15.43 -13.90
CA GLY A 246 -30.83 -16.33 -14.61
C GLY A 246 -30.37 -16.67 -16.04
N THR A 247 -29.07 -16.58 -16.30
CA THR A 247 -28.48 -16.87 -17.62
C THR A 247 -27.63 -18.15 -17.53
N ALA A 248 -27.59 -18.91 -18.66
CA ALA A 248 -26.68 -20.04 -18.75
C ALA A 248 -25.37 -19.61 -19.43
N ILE A 249 -24.25 -20.11 -18.92
CA ILE A 249 -22.95 -19.97 -19.57
C ILE A 249 -22.70 -21.25 -20.35
N ASN A 250 -22.59 -21.13 -21.69
CA ASN A 250 -22.22 -22.22 -22.57
C ASN A 250 -20.71 -22.11 -22.84
N GLY A 251 -19.95 -23.08 -22.36
CA GLY A 251 -18.51 -23.17 -22.60
C GLY A 251 -17.64 -22.87 -21.34
N ALA A 252 -16.35 -23.07 -21.52
CA ALA A 252 -15.37 -22.78 -20.46
C ALA A 252 -15.17 -21.27 -20.37
N ILE A 253 -15.25 -20.74 -19.16
CA ILE A 253 -14.95 -19.33 -18.85
C ILE A 253 -13.90 -19.33 -17.76
N ASN A 254 -12.69 -18.94 -18.11
CA ASN A 254 -11.61 -18.78 -17.16
C ASN A 254 -10.74 -17.60 -17.59
N TRP A 255 -9.71 -17.30 -16.81
CA TRP A 255 -8.69 -16.38 -17.24
C TRP A 255 -7.95 -16.90 -18.47
N HIS A 256 -7.68 -16.01 -19.40
CA HIS A 256 -6.77 -16.26 -20.52
C HIS A 256 -5.72 -15.14 -20.61
N GLY A 257 -4.51 -15.50 -21.00
CA GLY A 257 -3.40 -14.59 -21.18
C GLY A 257 -3.54 -13.70 -22.42
N ASN A 258 -2.47 -13.01 -22.77
CA ASN A 258 -2.38 -12.30 -24.04
C ASN A 258 -2.45 -13.32 -25.18
N THR A 259 -3.44 -13.20 -26.01
CA THR A 259 -3.57 -14.04 -27.20
C THR A 259 -3.12 -13.24 -28.42
N ASP A 260 -2.26 -13.81 -29.22
CA ASP A 260 -2.05 -13.38 -30.62
C ASP A 260 -3.21 -13.99 -31.44
N ASP A 261 -4.41 -13.46 -31.22
CA ASP A 261 -5.62 -14.06 -31.73
C ASP A 261 -5.70 -13.99 -33.23
N VAL A 262 -5.17 -15.01 -33.94
CA VAL A 262 -5.38 -15.24 -35.36
C VAL A 262 -6.60 -16.13 -35.62
N ASN A 263 -7.10 -16.86 -34.62
CA ASN A 263 -8.12 -17.90 -34.81
C ASN A 263 -9.27 -17.88 -33.79
N GLY A 264 -9.40 -16.91 -32.90
CA GLY A 264 -10.49 -16.87 -31.90
C GLY A 264 -10.43 -17.97 -30.83
N VAL A 265 -9.31 -18.66 -30.68
CA VAL A 265 -9.12 -19.70 -29.66
C VAL A 265 -8.38 -19.12 -28.47
N TYR A 266 -9.08 -19.02 -27.33
CA TYR A 266 -8.47 -18.55 -26.08
C TYR A 266 -7.62 -19.67 -25.47
N ASP A 267 -6.37 -19.33 -25.15
CA ASP A 267 -5.51 -20.18 -24.33
C ASP A 267 -5.84 -19.91 -22.84
N TYR A 268 -6.68 -20.75 -22.28
CA TYR A 268 -7.09 -20.62 -20.89
C TYR A 268 -5.93 -20.99 -19.94
N LEU A 269 -5.76 -20.16 -18.94
CA LEU A 269 -4.68 -20.30 -17.94
C LEU A 269 -4.96 -21.48 -17.02
N THR A 270 -3.91 -22.20 -16.70
CA THR A 270 -3.93 -23.22 -15.66
C THR A 270 -4.02 -22.58 -14.26
N LYS A 271 -4.42 -23.36 -13.28
CA LYS A 271 -4.50 -22.88 -11.91
C LYS A 271 -3.17 -22.34 -11.40
N ALA A 272 -2.05 -22.98 -11.72
CA ALA A 272 -0.71 -22.56 -11.33
C ALA A 272 -0.33 -21.20 -11.95
N GLU A 273 -0.68 -20.98 -13.22
CA GLU A 273 -0.47 -19.69 -13.89
C GLU A 273 -1.34 -18.59 -13.28
N ILE A 274 -2.59 -18.88 -12.95
CA ILE A 274 -3.49 -17.92 -12.28
C ILE A 274 -2.94 -17.52 -10.91
N GLU A 275 -2.46 -18.46 -10.11
CA GLU A 275 -1.82 -18.19 -8.84
C GLU A 275 -0.56 -17.33 -9.01
N GLN A 276 0.26 -17.62 -10.02
CA GLN A 276 1.46 -16.81 -10.31
C GLN A 276 1.10 -15.38 -10.74
N ILE A 277 0.03 -15.23 -11.54
CA ILE A 277 -0.48 -13.92 -11.95
C ILE A 277 -0.97 -13.14 -10.74
N TYR A 278 -1.73 -13.78 -9.84
CA TYR A 278 -2.12 -13.11 -8.59
C TYR A 278 -0.91 -12.62 -7.80
N LEU A 279 0.14 -13.44 -7.67
CA LEU A 279 1.37 -13.03 -7.00
C LEU A 279 2.03 -11.84 -7.69
N ASN A 280 1.96 -11.75 -9.02
CA ASN A 280 2.45 -10.60 -9.76
C ASN A 280 1.66 -9.31 -9.49
N TYR A 281 0.35 -9.41 -9.21
CA TYR A 281 -0.48 -8.26 -8.81
C TYR A 281 -0.07 -7.70 -7.43
N VAL A 282 0.46 -8.54 -6.54
CA VAL A 282 0.91 -8.17 -5.19
C VAL A 282 2.43 -8.13 -5.04
N ASP A 283 3.18 -8.21 -6.14
CA ASP A 283 4.64 -8.26 -6.11
C ASP A 283 5.30 -6.91 -5.78
N ASN A 284 6.63 -6.93 -5.63
CA ASN A 284 7.45 -5.78 -5.28
C ASN A 284 7.89 -4.99 -6.52
N ARG A 285 6.98 -4.64 -7.42
CA ARG A 285 7.27 -3.76 -8.56
C ARG A 285 7.16 -2.30 -8.17
N SER A 286 7.90 -1.45 -8.90
CA SER A 286 7.64 -0.01 -8.85
C SER A 286 6.33 0.30 -9.55
N LEU A 287 5.48 1.08 -8.90
CA LEU A 287 4.22 1.57 -9.43
C LEU A 287 4.33 3.08 -9.66
N TYR A 288 4.48 3.47 -10.90
CA TYR A 288 4.55 4.87 -11.29
C TYR A 288 3.15 5.41 -11.52
N ILE A 289 2.83 6.49 -10.83
CA ILE A 289 1.53 7.15 -10.89
C ILE A 289 1.69 8.47 -11.64
N ALA A 290 0.85 8.66 -12.66
CA ALA A 290 0.80 9.91 -13.41
C ALA A 290 -0.66 10.35 -13.59
N MET A 291 -0.87 11.61 -13.97
CA MET A 291 -2.16 12.13 -14.35
C MET A 291 -2.26 12.22 -15.88
N VAL A 292 -3.40 11.84 -16.43
CA VAL A 292 -3.70 11.96 -17.86
C VAL A 292 -4.75 13.02 -18.07
N GLY A 293 -4.60 13.81 -19.14
CA GLY A 293 -5.58 14.81 -19.51
C GLY A 293 -6.87 14.23 -20.12
N GLY A 294 -7.98 14.96 -20.01
CA GLY A 294 -9.26 14.53 -20.56
C GLY A 294 -9.94 13.41 -19.76
N SER A 295 -10.54 12.46 -20.47
CA SER A 295 -11.24 11.30 -19.88
C SER A 295 -10.58 9.99 -20.30
N SER A 296 -9.27 9.99 -20.39
CA SER A 296 -8.47 8.83 -20.77
C SER A 296 -7.63 8.30 -19.61
N ALA A 297 -7.08 7.13 -19.79
CA ALA A 297 -6.13 6.51 -18.88
C ALA A 297 -4.99 5.88 -19.68
N TRP A 298 -3.94 5.49 -19.00
CA TRP A 298 -2.77 4.88 -19.62
C TRP A 298 -2.05 3.97 -18.64
N GLY A 299 -1.80 2.72 -19.04
CA GLY A 299 -1.01 1.74 -18.31
C GLY A 299 0.03 1.07 -19.21
N GLY A 300 1.12 0.64 -18.62
CA GLY A 300 2.17 -0.11 -19.31
C GLY A 300 3.52 0.00 -18.62
N GLY A 301 4.30 -1.07 -18.67
CA GLY A 301 5.53 -1.15 -17.90
C GLY A 301 5.27 -0.83 -16.42
N PRO A 302 6.02 0.07 -15.79
CA PRO A 302 5.79 0.43 -14.38
C PRO A 302 4.65 1.45 -14.18
N LEU A 303 4.04 1.98 -15.24
CA LEU A 303 3.09 3.09 -15.19
C LEU A 303 1.64 2.59 -15.12
N ALA A 304 0.88 3.13 -14.17
CA ALA A 304 -0.57 3.12 -14.18
C ALA A 304 -1.09 4.54 -13.89
N SER A 305 -2.01 5.03 -14.71
CA SER A 305 -2.46 6.42 -14.65
C SER A 305 -3.92 6.52 -15.07
N GLN A 306 -4.58 7.58 -14.59
CA GLN A 306 -5.93 7.92 -15.00
C GLN A 306 -6.15 9.42 -14.95
N TRP A 307 -7.31 9.87 -15.41
CA TRP A 307 -7.68 11.28 -15.42
C TRP A 307 -8.11 11.78 -14.03
N GLU A 308 -8.19 13.08 -13.92
CA GLU A 308 -8.48 13.80 -12.67
C GLU A 308 -9.71 13.27 -11.92
N SER A 309 -10.86 13.21 -12.57
CA SER A 309 -12.08 12.76 -11.90
C SER A 309 -12.04 11.28 -11.51
N GLY A 310 -11.26 10.46 -12.19
CA GLY A 310 -11.01 9.08 -11.81
C GLY A 310 -10.32 8.98 -10.46
N TYR A 311 -9.33 9.83 -10.20
CA TYR A 311 -8.68 9.91 -8.87
C TYR A 311 -9.62 10.48 -7.80
N ILE A 312 -10.44 11.49 -8.12
CA ILE A 312 -11.26 12.20 -7.14
C ILE A 312 -12.51 11.41 -6.74
N THR A 313 -13.17 10.78 -7.70
CA THR A 313 -14.49 10.20 -7.46
C THR A 313 -14.58 8.70 -7.68
N GLY A 314 -13.79 8.16 -8.61
CA GLY A 314 -13.92 6.78 -9.06
C GLY A 314 -13.81 5.75 -7.93
N HIS A 315 -12.82 5.89 -7.08
CA HIS A 315 -12.61 4.94 -5.98
C HIS A 315 -13.62 5.09 -4.83
N TRP A 316 -14.23 6.28 -4.65
CA TRP A 316 -15.28 6.47 -3.64
C TRP A 316 -16.63 5.90 -4.06
N THR A 317 -16.90 5.85 -5.35
CA THR A 317 -18.10 5.22 -5.90
C THR A 317 -17.89 3.72 -6.18
N GLY A 318 -16.67 3.23 -6.07
CA GLY A 318 -16.31 1.86 -6.40
C GLY A 318 -16.15 1.62 -7.90
N GLU A 319 -16.11 2.67 -8.72
CA GLU A 319 -15.88 2.59 -10.17
C GLU A 319 -14.39 2.39 -10.48
N MET A 320 -13.88 1.21 -10.14
CA MET A 320 -12.45 0.88 -10.24
C MET A 320 -12.07 0.22 -11.57
N SER A 321 -13.01 0.10 -12.51
CA SER A 321 -12.79 -0.61 -13.76
C SER A 321 -11.61 -0.08 -14.57
N VAL A 322 -11.54 1.22 -14.77
CA VAL A 322 -10.45 1.85 -15.54
C VAL A 322 -9.11 1.71 -14.84
N TRP A 323 -9.05 1.99 -13.53
CA TRP A 323 -7.81 1.80 -12.79
C TRP A 323 -7.33 0.35 -12.84
N SER A 324 -8.23 -0.60 -12.68
CA SER A 324 -7.93 -2.02 -12.77
C SER A 324 -7.43 -2.43 -14.15
N HIS A 325 -7.96 -1.83 -15.20
CA HIS A 325 -7.51 -2.01 -16.58
C HIS A 325 -6.05 -1.55 -16.75
N GLU A 326 -5.74 -0.32 -16.39
CA GLU A 326 -4.39 0.23 -16.52
C GLU A 326 -3.38 -0.50 -15.63
N TYR A 327 -3.83 -0.94 -14.46
CA TYR A 327 -3.02 -1.76 -13.57
C TYR A 327 -2.72 -3.15 -14.16
N SER A 328 -3.63 -3.70 -14.94
CA SER A 328 -3.40 -4.97 -15.66
C SER A 328 -2.34 -4.79 -16.75
N HIS A 329 -2.34 -3.67 -17.46
CA HIS A 329 -1.24 -3.33 -18.38
C HIS A 329 0.10 -3.20 -17.65
N HIS A 330 0.12 -2.60 -16.45
CA HIS A 330 1.30 -2.56 -15.59
C HIS A 330 1.81 -3.97 -15.24
N THR A 331 0.92 -4.95 -15.09
CA THR A 331 1.30 -6.34 -14.82
C THR A 331 1.61 -7.17 -16.07
N GLY A 332 1.53 -6.59 -17.26
CA GLY A 332 1.98 -7.20 -18.51
C GLY A 332 0.87 -7.73 -19.44
N PHE A 333 -0.41 -7.44 -19.14
CA PHE A 333 -1.53 -7.85 -19.98
C PHE A 333 -1.93 -6.77 -20.98
N ASN A 334 -2.30 -7.17 -22.18
CA ASN A 334 -2.82 -6.30 -23.22
C ASN A 334 -4.33 -6.52 -23.42
N HIS A 335 -4.93 -5.80 -24.36
CA HIS A 335 -6.37 -5.86 -24.62
C HIS A 335 -6.88 -7.19 -25.16
N SER A 336 -6.02 -8.13 -25.52
CA SER A 336 -6.42 -9.47 -25.93
C SER A 336 -6.69 -10.41 -24.74
N SER A 337 -6.30 -9.99 -23.53
CA SER A 337 -6.53 -10.74 -22.28
C SER A 337 -7.76 -10.23 -21.54
N ASN A 338 -8.57 -11.12 -20.98
CA ASN A 338 -9.67 -10.73 -20.07
C ASN A 338 -9.18 -10.26 -18.69
N LEU A 339 -7.88 -10.32 -18.45
CA LEU A 339 -7.23 -9.66 -17.29
C LEU A 339 -7.10 -8.15 -17.51
N ALA A 340 -7.00 -7.66 -18.75
CA ALA A 340 -6.92 -6.24 -19.08
C ALA A 340 -8.13 -5.73 -19.88
N ASN A 341 -8.95 -6.60 -20.44
CA ASN A 341 -10.15 -6.21 -21.17
C ASN A 341 -11.41 -6.66 -20.42
N SER A 342 -12.47 -5.90 -20.58
CA SER A 342 -13.81 -6.26 -20.10
C SER A 342 -14.52 -7.28 -21.00
N GLY A 343 -13.87 -7.79 -22.06
CA GLY A 343 -14.39 -8.66 -23.10
C GLY A 343 -15.56 -9.57 -22.72
N GLU A 344 -16.06 -10.39 -23.58
CA GLU A 344 -17.28 -11.19 -23.37
C GLU A 344 -17.33 -11.84 -21.97
N GLY A 345 -18.26 -11.34 -21.14
CA GLY A 345 -18.54 -11.89 -19.82
C GLY A 345 -17.83 -11.20 -18.66
N GLY A 346 -17.27 -9.99 -18.83
CA GLY A 346 -16.67 -9.18 -17.74
C GLY A 346 -15.45 -9.85 -17.11
N GLY A 347 -14.28 -9.27 -17.33
CA GLY A 347 -13.03 -9.80 -16.80
C GLY A 347 -12.70 -9.27 -15.40
N GLN A 348 -11.43 -9.08 -15.14
CA GLN A 348 -10.90 -8.61 -13.88
C GLN A 348 -11.46 -7.23 -13.48
N GLN A 349 -11.72 -6.34 -14.43
CA GLN A 349 -12.30 -5.01 -14.19
C GLN A 349 -13.67 -5.11 -13.52
N GLU A 350 -14.57 -5.96 -14.04
CA GLU A 350 -15.91 -6.14 -13.49
C GLU A 350 -15.85 -6.80 -12.12
N MET A 351 -15.08 -7.90 -12.01
CA MET A 351 -14.93 -8.63 -10.76
C MET A 351 -14.41 -7.72 -9.66
N LEU A 352 -13.35 -6.95 -9.93
CA LEU A 352 -12.80 -6.02 -8.93
C LEU A 352 -13.78 -4.91 -8.59
N THR A 353 -14.48 -4.33 -9.57
CA THR A 353 -15.49 -3.29 -9.32
C THR A 353 -16.61 -3.81 -8.41
N HIS A 354 -17.12 -5.01 -8.65
CA HIS A 354 -18.11 -5.65 -7.80
C HIS A 354 -17.57 -5.89 -6.38
N PHE A 355 -16.35 -6.38 -6.27
CA PHE A 355 -15.70 -6.65 -5.00
C PHE A 355 -15.41 -5.37 -4.21
N TYR A 356 -14.86 -4.36 -4.88
CA TYR A 356 -14.54 -3.08 -4.25
C TYR A 356 -15.81 -2.38 -3.74
N LYS A 357 -16.90 -2.37 -4.51
CA LYS A 357 -18.22 -1.88 -4.06
C LYS A 357 -18.73 -2.65 -2.85
N TYR A 358 -18.50 -3.94 -2.80
CA TYR A 358 -18.86 -4.75 -1.65
C TYR A 358 -18.06 -4.37 -0.39
N LEU A 359 -16.76 -4.12 -0.51
CA LEU A 359 -15.94 -3.66 0.61
C LEU A 359 -16.35 -2.26 1.11
N ILE A 360 -16.73 -1.33 0.21
CA ILE A 360 -17.29 -0.03 0.62
C ILE A 360 -18.58 -0.27 1.42
N TYR A 361 -19.48 -1.10 0.91
CA TYR A 361 -20.75 -1.43 1.59
C TYR A 361 -20.53 -1.99 3.00
N LEU A 362 -19.52 -2.83 3.19
CA LEU A 362 -19.15 -3.38 4.51
C LEU A 362 -18.41 -2.38 5.41
N ASN A 363 -18.01 -1.23 4.90
CA ASN A 363 -17.07 -0.31 5.57
C ASN A 363 -15.74 -1.01 5.93
N ASP A 364 -15.26 -1.88 5.05
CA ASP A 364 -14.05 -2.69 5.30
C ASP A 364 -12.78 -2.16 4.66
N LEU A 365 -12.84 -1.24 3.71
CA LEU A 365 -11.64 -0.56 3.18
C LEU A 365 -10.94 0.28 4.24
N PRO A 366 -9.64 0.55 4.13
CA PRO A 366 -8.93 1.51 4.98
C PRO A 366 -9.63 2.86 5.03
N PHE A 367 -10.12 3.36 3.90
CA PHE A 367 -10.77 4.65 3.78
C PHE A 367 -12.09 4.49 3.02
N THR A 368 -13.19 4.85 3.66
CA THR A 368 -14.54 4.78 3.08
C THR A 368 -15.29 6.11 3.11
N ASP A 369 -14.78 7.09 3.85
CA ASP A 369 -15.38 8.42 3.91
C ASP A 369 -14.86 9.31 2.77
N PRO A 370 -15.68 9.68 1.78
CA PRO A 370 -15.26 10.55 0.67
C PRO A 370 -14.95 11.99 1.11
N ASP A 371 -15.36 12.40 2.31
CA ASP A 371 -15.04 13.71 2.86
C ASP A 371 -13.67 13.76 3.57
N ILE A 372 -12.96 12.64 3.65
CA ILE A 372 -11.69 12.52 4.38
C ILE A 372 -10.61 13.51 3.90
N LEU A 373 -10.60 13.84 2.62
CA LEU A 373 -9.68 14.81 2.01
C LEU A 373 -10.25 16.22 1.87
N LYS A 374 -11.50 16.45 2.25
CA LYS A 374 -12.17 17.73 2.05
C LYS A 374 -11.47 18.91 2.76
N GLY A 375 -10.93 18.66 3.95
CA GLY A 375 -10.15 19.65 4.69
C GLY A 375 -8.77 19.96 4.09
N TRP A 376 -8.27 19.09 3.20
CA TRP A 376 -6.98 19.21 2.54
C TRP A 376 -7.02 19.91 1.19
N THR A 377 -8.23 20.09 0.65
CA THR A 377 -8.44 20.60 -0.69
C THR A 377 -8.87 22.07 -0.60
N LYS A 378 -7.90 22.95 -0.47
CA LYS A 378 -8.14 24.42 -0.44
C LYS A 378 -8.17 25.04 -1.82
N THR A 379 -7.74 24.31 -2.84
CA THR A 379 -7.64 24.84 -4.19
C THR A 379 -8.95 24.76 -4.93
N ASN A 380 -9.15 25.71 -5.85
CA ASN A 380 -10.32 25.81 -6.73
C ASN A 380 -10.57 24.58 -7.61
N TYR A 381 -9.66 23.66 -7.66
CA TYR A 381 -9.74 22.41 -8.36
C TYR A 381 -10.96 21.55 -7.94
N LEU A 382 -11.27 21.55 -6.64
CA LEU A 382 -12.47 20.90 -6.12
C LEU A 382 -13.61 21.87 -5.79
N THR A 383 -13.32 23.15 -5.69
CA THR A 383 -14.32 24.16 -5.37
C THR A 383 -15.25 24.41 -6.56
N GLY A 384 -16.47 24.06 -6.47
CA GLY A 384 -17.50 24.27 -7.51
C GLY A 384 -17.79 23.05 -8.38
N THR A 385 -16.85 22.13 -8.56
CA THR A 385 -17.07 20.90 -9.33
C THR A 385 -17.14 19.66 -8.45
N TYR A 386 -16.47 19.66 -7.29
CA TYR A 386 -16.50 18.53 -6.38
C TYR A 386 -17.89 18.41 -5.74
N LYS A 387 -18.55 17.32 -6.06
CA LYS A 387 -19.74 16.87 -5.36
C LYS A 387 -19.35 15.62 -4.58
N LYS A 388 -19.81 15.53 -3.32
CA LYS A 388 -19.65 14.29 -2.55
C LYS A 388 -20.12 13.11 -3.39
N PRO A 389 -19.25 12.13 -3.67
CA PRO A 389 -19.65 10.96 -4.43
C PRO A 389 -20.78 10.22 -3.72
N VAL A 390 -21.79 9.83 -4.46
CA VAL A 390 -22.87 8.99 -3.95
C VAL A 390 -22.54 7.54 -4.25
N PHE A 391 -22.23 6.81 -3.19
CA PHE A 391 -22.01 5.37 -3.29
C PHE A 391 -23.36 4.64 -3.33
N THR A 392 -23.48 3.72 -4.29
CA THR A 392 -24.60 2.77 -4.38
C THR A 392 -24.06 1.40 -4.72
N ILE A 393 -24.60 0.37 -4.06
CA ILE A 393 -24.33 -1.02 -4.43
C ILE A 393 -25.58 -1.62 -5.07
N SER A 394 -25.40 -2.32 -6.18
CA SER A 394 -26.48 -3.07 -6.79
C SER A 394 -26.94 -4.20 -5.86
N PRO A 395 -28.24 -4.39 -5.64
CA PRO A 395 -28.74 -5.55 -4.90
C PRO A 395 -28.41 -6.89 -5.60
N LYS A 396 -28.02 -6.84 -6.88
CA LYS A 396 -27.53 -7.98 -7.66
C LYS A 396 -26.01 -8.14 -7.62
N ASN A 397 -25.29 -7.36 -6.78
CA ASN A 397 -23.85 -7.54 -6.66
C ASN A 397 -23.54 -8.98 -6.21
N PRO A 398 -22.68 -9.72 -6.95
CA PRO A 398 -22.41 -11.13 -6.68
C PRO A 398 -21.88 -11.40 -5.28
N PHE A 399 -21.01 -10.52 -4.77
CA PHE A 399 -20.45 -10.65 -3.42
C PHE A 399 -21.51 -10.40 -2.35
N LEU A 400 -22.37 -9.40 -2.55
CA LEU A 400 -23.47 -9.12 -1.63
C LEU A 400 -24.45 -10.31 -1.54
N LEU A 401 -24.79 -10.90 -2.68
CA LEU A 401 -25.68 -12.05 -2.73
C LEU A 401 -25.06 -13.31 -2.14
N LYS A 402 -23.81 -13.60 -2.47
CA LYS A 402 -23.07 -14.79 -1.99
C LYS A 402 -22.86 -14.73 -0.48
N TYR A 403 -22.45 -13.61 0.06
CA TYR A 403 -22.03 -13.48 1.45
C TYR A 403 -23.08 -12.81 2.36
N LYS A 404 -24.18 -12.31 1.78
CA LYS A 404 -25.28 -11.65 2.52
C LYS A 404 -24.80 -10.62 3.56
N GLY A 405 -23.78 -9.84 3.21
CA GLY A 405 -23.19 -8.84 4.09
C GLY A 405 -22.16 -9.37 5.10
N ALA A 406 -21.92 -10.68 5.14
CA ALA A 406 -20.77 -11.24 5.86
C ALA A 406 -19.48 -11.10 5.06
N GLY A 407 -18.34 -11.38 5.66
CA GLY A 407 -17.07 -11.43 4.95
C GLY A 407 -16.14 -10.25 5.17
N LYS A 408 -16.32 -9.50 6.27
CA LYS A 408 -15.31 -8.56 6.73
C LYS A 408 -14.00 -9.29 7.00
N TRP A 409 -12.92 -8.66 6.66
CA TRP A 409 -11.60 -9.16 6.96
C TRP A 409 -11.26 -8.84 8.42
N ASN A 410 -11.51 -9.81 9.29
CA ASN A 410 -11.18 -9.72 10.73
C ASN A 410 -9.70 -9.94 10.98
#